data_42a30fb017b220f99482dca23a5a9075
#
_entry.id   42a30fb017b220f99482dca23a5a9075
#
_cell.length_a   1.000
_cell.length_b   1.000
_cell.length_c   1.000
_cell.angle_alpha   90.00
_cell.angle_beta   90.00
_cell.angle_gamma   90.00
#
_symmetry.space_group_name_H-M   'P 1'
#
loop_
_entity.id
_entity.type
_entity.pdbx_description
1 polymer ?
#
loop_
_entity_poly.entity_id
_entity_poly.type
_entity_poly.pdbx_seq_one_letter_code
_entity_poly.pdbx_strand_id
1 'polypeptide(L)'
;MELPEERLTADFNDDSILELSPDLVGPSITRNSGIIGQSADMSLAHLGDMRPSTLVFRLTQRLLYTKWRDPGEEPKLHLFGQLKRITKQWLDTCLVCKGGTYPALLMYQELADTACNRITAAITRQFVGERPIKALPDAYNPTGSTKYVRFNTSRADRWETSGPPPKNHVNWVVLDSDWEAEFCRVAESHPKVIAYTKNYNLGLEVPYRYGSETRKYLPDFIVLVDDGHGPDDPLHLVVEIKGYRGEDAKEKKSTMDTYWVPGVNHLGSYGRWAFAEFTEVYQIEADFKAKVESEFNKMIASATARPTIGSE
;
A
#
# COMPACT_ATOMS: atom_id res chain seq x y z
N MET A 1 -4.84 34.45 7.56
CA MET A 1 -4.72 33.54 6.41
C MET A 1 -5.50 32.31 6.80
N GLU A 2 -6.77 32.23 6.37
CA GLU A 2 -7.59 31.05 6.63
C GLU A 2 -7.07 29.89 5.81
N LEU A 3 -6.70 28.81 6.49
CA LEU A 3 -6.36 27.56 5.80
C LEU A 3 -7.63 27.06 5.08
N PRO A 4 -7.55 26.60 3.83
CA PRO A 4 -8.73 26.05 3.16
C PRO A 4 -9.30 24.91 4.02
N GLU A 5 -10.60 24.96 4.30
CA GLU A 5 -11.29 23.89 5.04
C GLU A 5 -11.10 22.59 4.27
N GLU A 6 -10.43 21.64 4.91
CA GLU A 6 -10.24 20.29 4.38
C GLU A 6 -11.59 19.58 4.39
N ARG A 7 -12.24 19.49 3.23
CA ARG A 7 -13.56 18.87 3.10
C ARG A 7 -13.42 17.37 2.91
N LEU A 8 -13.79 16.61 3.94
CA LEU A 8 -13.81 15.15 3.86
C LEU A 8 -15.14 14.66 3.28
N THR A 9 -15.03 13.77 2.33
CA THR A 9 -16.11 13.02 1.72
C THR A 9 -15.71 11.54 1.64
N ALA A 10 -16.66 10.62 1.48
CA ALA A 10 -16.38 9.20 1.39
C ALA A 10 -17.14 8.58 0.22
N ASP A 11 -16.47 7.72 -0.53
CA ASP A 11 -17.05 6.89 -1.58
C ASP A 11 -17.20 5.44 -1.08
N PHE A 12 -18.44 5.03 -0.80
CA PHE A 12 -18.75 3.70 -0.31
C PHE A 12 -19.08 2.76 -1.46
N ASN A 13 -18.36 1.66 -1.53
CA ASN A 13 -18.55 0.58 -2.47
C ASN A 13 -18.71 -0.76 -1.72
N ASP A 14 -18.73 -1.88 -2.45
CA ASP A 14 -18.88 -3.22 -1.86
C ASP A 14 -17.79 -3.56 -0.83
N ASP A 15 -16.55 -3.07 -1.02
CA ASP A 15 -15.47 -3.27 -0.03
C ASP A 15 -15.71 -2.49 1.27
N SER A 16 -16.60 -1.52 1.28
CA SER A 16 -16.96 -0.75 2.46
C SER A 16 -17.96 -1.48 3.34
N ILE A 17 -18.63 -2.51 2.83
CA ILE A 17 -19.66 -3.28 3.54
C ILE A 17 -19.01 -4.18 4.58
N LEU A 18 -19.43 -4.05 5.84
CA LEU A 18 -19.09 -4.97 6.92
C LEU A 18 -20.32 -5.77 7.34
N GLU A 19 -20.21 -7.08 7.20
CA GLU A 19 -21.24 -8.00 7.64
C GLU A 19 -20.85 -8.55 9.02
N LEU A 20 -21.67 -8.28 10.02
CA LEU A 20 -21.55 -8.90 11.34
C LEU A 20 -22.34 -10.21 11.35
N SER A 21 -21.68 -11.31 11.64
CA SER A 21 -22.27 -12.62 11.84
C SER A 21 -21.86 -13.20 13.21
N PRO A 22 -22.61 -14.15 13.77
CA PRO A 22 -22.24 -14.82 15.02
C PRO A 22 -20.83 -15.44 14.97
N ASP A 23 -20.41 -15.96 13.82
CA ASP A 23 -19.09 -16.57 13.63
C ASP A 23 -17.96 -15.54 13.71
N LEU A 24 -18.21 -14.32 13.21
CA LEU A 24 -17.23 -13.21 13.26
C LEU A 24 -17.11 -12.60 14.66
N VAL A 25 -18.23 -12.54 15.38
CA VAL A 25 -18.29 -11.92 16.71
C VAL A 25 -17.78 -12.83 17.81
N GLY A 26 -17.84 -14.16 17.58
CA GLY A 26 -17.51 -15.16 18.59
C GLY A 26 -18.59 -15.30 19.69
N PRO A 27 -18.30 -16.04 20.76
CA PRO A 27 -19.29 -16.30 21.81
C PRO A 27 -19.66 -15.03 22.57
N SER A 28 -20.96 -14.85 22.84
CA SER A 28 -21.52 -13.69 23.55
C SER A 28 -21.12 -13.59 25.03
N ILE A 29 -20.40 -14.57 25.54
CA ILE A 29 -19.94 -14.64 26.93
C ILE A 29 -18.44 -14.87 26.94
N THR A 30 -17.68 -13.90 27.44
CA THR A 30 -16.24 -14.03 27.67
C THR A 30 -15.98 -14.37 29.13
N ARG A 31 -15.24 -15.46 29.36
CA ARG A 31 -14.79 -15.84 30.70
C ARG A 31 -13.43 -15.20 30.97
N ASN A 32 -13.41 -14.17 31.81
CA ASN A 32 -12.16 -13.59 32.31
C ASN A 32 -11.74 -14.30 33.59
N SER A 33 -10.62 -15.03 33.55
CA SER A 33 -9.96 -15.53 34.77
C SER A 33 -9.08 -14.41 35.34
N GLY A 34 -9.54 -13.77 36.38
CA GLY A 34 -8.73 -12.82 37.16
C GLY A 34 -7.59 -13.52 37.91
N ILE A 35 -6.55 -12.74 38.25
CA ILE A 35 -5.32 -13.19 38.94
C ILE A 35 -5.58 -13.86 40.32
N ILE A 36 -6.80 -13.82 40.83
CA ILE A 36 -7.22 -14.38 42.14
C ILE A 36 -8.38 -15.39 42.00
N GLY A 37 -8.40 -16.18 40.93
CA GLY A 37 -9.28 -17.36 40.87
C GLY A 37 -10.79 -17.12 40.81
N GLN A 38 -11.27 -15.90 40.69
CA GLN A 38 -12.67 -15.60 40.42
C GLN A 38 -12.89 -15.41 38.93
N SER A 39 -13.60 -16.32 38.28
CA SER A 39 -14.07 -16.15 36.91
C SER A 39 -15.35 -15.32 36.92
N ALA A 40 -15.36 -14.16 36.30
CA ALA A 40 -16.56 -13.39 36.03
C ALA A 40 -16.99 -13.62 34.58
N ASP A 41 -18.21 -14.14 34.38
CA ASP A 41 -18.83 -14.21 33.07
C ASP A 41 -19.34 -12.81 32.70
N MET A 42 -18.67 -12.14 31.76
CA MET A 42 -19.13 -10.85 31.25
C MET A 42 -20.09 -11.07 30.09
N SER A 43 -21.36 -10.77 30.32
CA SER A 43 -22.38 -10.77 29.28
C SER A 43 -22.32 -9.45 28.48
N LEU A 44 -22.42 -9.53 27.17
CA LEU A 44 -22.45 -8.39 26.25
C LEU A 44 -23.86 -7.81 26.08
N ALA A 45 -24.84 -8.38 26.78
CA ALA A 45 -26.24 -7.93 26.71
C ALA A 45 -26.41 -6.44 26.97
N HIS A 46 -25.56 -5.85 27.83
CA HIS A 46 -25.58 -4.40 28.12
C HIS A 46 -25.24 -3.51 26.94
N LEU A 47 -24.57 -4.05 25.91
CA LEU A 47 -24.29 -3.31 24.67
C LEU A 47 -25.53 -3.15 23.79
N GLY A 48 -26.53 -4.05 23.93
CA GLY A 48 -27.78 -3.96 23.18
C GLY A 48 -28.58 -2.69 23.45
N ASP A 49 -28.45 -2.13 24.64
CA ASP A 49 -29.14 -0.89 25.07
C ASP A 49 -28.38 0.39 24.69
N MET A 50 -27.24 0.27 24.02
CA MET A 50 -26.43 1.41 23.63
C MET A 50 -27.12 2.27 22.57
N ARG A 51 -27.21 3.58 22.84
CA ARG A 51 -27.78 4.54 21.89
C ARG A 51 -26.92 4.60 20.61
N PRO A 52 -27.52 4.59 19.40
CA PRO A 52 -26.78 4.71 18.16
C PRO A 52 -25.85 5.93 18.09
N SER A 53 -26.26 7.05 18.70
CA SER A 53 -25.44 8.26 18.76
C SER A 53 -24.14 8.07 19.57
N THR A 54 -24.19 7.23 20.60
CA THR A 54 -23.02 6.89 21.42
C THR A 54 -22.05 6.04 20.63
N LEU A 55 -22.55 5.05 19.88
CA LEU A 55 -21.75 4.23 18.99
C LEU A 55 -21.04 5.08 17.92
N VAL A 56 -21.80 5.94 17.23
CA VAL A 56 -21.23 6.88 16.23
C VAL A 56 -20.13 7.73 16.86
N PHE A 57 -20.36 8.28 18.05
CA PHE A 57 -19.38 9.11 18.75
C PHE A 57 -18.10 8.33 19.05
N ARG A 58 -18.23 7.12 19.63
CA ARG A 58 -17.09 6.29 20.01
C ARG A 58 -16.26 5.83 18.79
N LEU A 59 -16.92 5.39 17.71
CA LEU A 59 -16.23 5.04 16.48
C LEU A 59 -15.53 6.24 15.83
N THR A 60 -16.19 7.42 15.84
CA THR A 60 -15.58 8.65 15.32
C THR A 60 -14.36 9.05 16.15
N GLN A 61 -14.45 8.96 17.47
CA GLN A 61 -13.34 9.22 18.36
C GLN A 61 -12.17 8.27 18.04
N ARG A 62 -12.44 6.96 17.94
CA ARG A 62 -11.41 5.98 17.58
C ARG A 62 -10.79 6.29 16.23
N LEU A 63 -11.62 6.56 15.21
CA LEU A 63 -11.16 6.92 13.85
C LEU A 63 -10.21 8.13 13.89
N LEU A 64 -10.59 9.20 14.61
CA LEU A 64 -9.79 10.41 14.75
C LEU A 64 -8.43 10.12 15.41
N TYR A 65 -8.42 9.36 16.51
CA TYR A 65 -7.21 9.10 17.28
C TYR A 65 -6.29 8.04 16.65
N THR A 66 -6.82 7.11 15.86
CA THR A 66 -6.03 6.00 15.29
C THR A 66 -5.64 6.21 13.83
N LYS A 67 -6.45 6.95 13.04
CA LYS A 67 -6.26 7.09 11.60
C LYS A 67 -6.00 8.53 11.13
N TRP A 68 -6.44 9.52 11.92
CA TRP A 68 -6.40 10.95 11.57
C TRP A 68 -5.56 11.75 12.56
N ARG A 69 -4.61 11.09 13.18
CA ARG A 69 -3.62 11.66 14.07
C ARG A 69 -2.23 11.22 13.61
N ASP A 70 -1.35 12.16 13.39
CA ASP A 70 0.05 11.85 13.12
C ASP A 70 0.77 11.47 14.43
N PRO A 71 1.72 10.52 14.40
CA PRO A 71 2.46 10.10 15.59
C PRO A 71 3.14 11.27 16.27
N GLY A 72 2.83 11.50 17.55
CA GLY A 72 3.39 12.60 18.34
C GLY A 72 2.66 13.94 18.21
N GLU A 73 1.64 14.06 17.36
CA GLU A 73 0.83 15.26 17.21
C GLU A 73 -0.51 15.18 17.95
N GLU A 74 -1.12 16.34 18.18
CA GLU A 74 -2.49 16.43 18.68
C GLU A 74 -3.49 15.99 17.60
N PRO A 75 -4.61 15.33 17.99
CA PRO A 75 -5.62 14.92 17.03
C PRO A 75 -6.28 16.12 16.33
N LYS A 76 -6.55 16.00 15.03
CA LYS A 76 -7.16 17.05 14.19
C LYS A 76 -8.64 17.24 14.53
N LEU A 77 -8.93 17.84 15.68
CA LEU A 77 -10.28 17.98 16.24
C LEU A 77 -11.27 18.70 15.31
N HIS A 78 -10.80 19.60 14.43
CA HIS A 78 -11.62 20.28 13.43
C HIS A 78 -12.28 19.31 12.44
N LEU A 79 -11.71 18.12 12.23
CA LEU A 79 -12.27 17.10 11.35
C LEU A 79 -13.35 16.25 12.01
N PHE A 80 -13.52 16.33 13.35
CA PHE A 80 -14.43 15.46 14.10
C PHE A 80 -15.88 15.51 13.58
N GLY A 81 -16.38 16.70 13.27
CA GLY A 81 -17.74 16.87 12.74
C GLY A 81 -17.97 16.18 11.40
N GLN A 82 -16.98 16.26 10.50
CA GLN A 82 -17.01 15.64 9.19
C GLN A 82 -16.89 14.11 9.30
N LEU A 83 -15.94 13.62 10.08
CA LEU A 83 -15.75 12.19 10.35
C LEU A 83 -17.00 11.58 11.01
N LYS A 84 -17.65 12.30 11.94
CA LYS A 84 -18.89 11.85 12.58
C LYS A 84 -20.02 11.66 11.57
N ARG A 85 -20.19 12.59 10.62
CA ARG A 85 -21.18 12.47 9.55
C ARG A 85 -20.91 11.25 8.67
N ILE A 86 -19.65 11.06 8.26
CA ILE A 86 -19.22 9.93 7.42
C ILE A 86 -19.40 8.61 8.17
N THR A 87 -18.99 8.54 9.45
CA THR A 87 -19.20 7.35 10.30
C THR A 87 -20.66 6.98 10.43
N LYS A 88 -21.53 7.98 10.63
CA LYS A 88 -22.97 7.73 10.68
C LYS A 88 -23.49 7.19 9.34
N GLN A 89 -23.14 7.82 8.24
CA GLN A 89 -23.53 7.36 6.90
C GLN A 89 -23.06 5.93 6.65
N TRP A 90 -21.83 5.59 7.01
CA TRP A 90 -21.29 4.24 6.88
C TRP A 90 -22.09 3.21 7.70
N LEU A 91 -22.44 3.53 8.95
CA LEU A 91 -23.27 2.67 9.80
C LEU A 91 -24.64 2.43 9.18
N ASP A 92 -25.23 3.47 8.57
CA ASP A 92 -26.58 3.41 8.01
C ASP A 92 -26.60 2.65 6.65
N THR A 93 -25.51 2.64 5.88
CA THR A 93 -25.47 2.11 4.49
C THR A 93 -24.61 0.88 4.30
N CYS A 94 -23.55 0.70 5.08
CA CYS A 94 -22.52 -0.33 4.86
C CYS A 94 -22.43 -1.38 5.98
N LEU A 95 -23.14 -1.18 7.11
CA LEU A 95 -23.17 -2.18 8.17
C LEU A 95 -24.38 -3.11 8.00
N VAL A 96 -24.10 -4.41 7.88
CA VAL A 96 -25.13 -5.45 7.80
C VAL A 96 -25.02 -6.37 9.01
N CYS A 97 -26.09 -6.49 9.80
CA CYS A 97 -26.13 -7.37 10.96
C CYS A 97 -26.96 -8.63 10.63
N LYS A 98 -26.36 -9.80 10.78
CA LYS A 98 -27.00 -11.11 10.55
C LYS A 98 -27.00 -11.98 11.82
N GLY A 99 -27.94 -12.91 11.88
CA GLY A 99 -27.95 -13.93 12.93
C GLY A 99 -28.14 -13.40 14.36
N GLY A 100 -28.89 -12.28 14.53
CA GLY A 100 -29.12 -11.67 15.84
C GLY A 100 -27.97 -10.76 16.34
N THR A 101 -26.97 -10.49 15.49
CA THR A 101 -25.96 -9.47 15.78
C THR A 101 -26.55 -8.05 15.71
N TYR A 102 -25.91 -7.10 16.34
CA TYR A 102 -26.38 -5.71 16.43
C TYR A 102 -25.22 -4.72 16.37
N PRO A 103 -25.46 -3.45 15.98
CA PRO A 103 -24.38 -2.49 15.69
C PRO A 103 -23.42 -2.21 16.86
N ALA A 104 -23.91 -2.27 18.11
CA ALA A 104 -23.07 -1.99 19.28
C ALA A 104 -21.96 -3.02 19.52
N LEU A 105 -21.99 -4.16 18.82
CA LEU A 105 -20.86 -5.11 18.78
C LEU A 105 -19.60 -4.50 18.18
N LEU A 106 -19.69 -3.42 17.40
CA LEU A 106 -18.55 -2.62 16.96
C LEU A 106 -17.79 -1.93 18.10
N MET A 107 -18.22 -2.06 19.34
CA MET A 107 -17.43 -1.65 20.51
C MET A 107 -16.28 -2.62 20.83
N TYR A 108 -16.29 -3.82 20.28
CA TYR A 108 -15.11 -4.69 20.29
C TYR A 108 -13.98 -4.06 19.48
N GLN A 109 -12.78 -4.12 20.05
CA GLN A 109 -11.62 -3.45 19.48
C GLN A 109 -11.37 -3.86 18.03
N GLU A 110 -11.36 -5.15 17.74
CA GLU A 110 -11.09 -5.70 16.40
C GLU A 110 -12.15 -5.29 15.38
N LEU A 111 -13.43 -5.32 15.77
CA LEU A 111 -14.52 -4.91 14.90
C LEU A 111 -14.52 -3.39 14.68
N ALA A 112 -14.21 -2.61 15.73
CA ALA A 112 -14.04 -1.17 15.62
C ALA A 112 -12.89 -0.80 14.68
N ASP A 113 -11.75 -1.51 14.75
CA ASP A 113 -10.60 -1.28 13.87
C ASP A 113 -10.93 -1.64 12.43
N THR A 114 -11.64 -2.73 12.21
CA THR A 114 -12.12 -3.13 10.89
C THR A 114 -13.06 -2.07 10.31
N ALA A 115 -14.00 -1.56 11.08
CA ALA A 115 -14.90 -0.49 10.67
C ALA A 115 -14.12 0.81 10.34
N CYS A 116 -13.20 1.21 11.22
CA CYS A 116 -12.35 2.39 11.00
C CYS A 116 -11.49 2.26 9.74
N ASN A 117 -10.95 1.07 9.46
CA ASN A 117 -10.17 0.81 8.23
C ASN A 117 -11.03 0.97 6.98
N ARG A 118 -12.26 0.41 6.96
CA ARG A 118 -13.18 0.53 5.83
C ARG A 118 -13.63 1.96 5.57
N ILE A 119 -13.95 2.70 6.65
CA ILE A 119 -14.31 4.12 6.56
C ILE A 119 -13.13 4.94 6.02
N THR A 120 -11.91 4.72 6.54
CA THR A 120 -10.71 5.41 6.07
C THR A 120 -10.44 5.13 4.60
N ALA A 121 -10.56 3.86 4.18
CA ALA A 121 -10.38 3.48 2.77
C ALA A 121 -11.40 4.17 1.85
N ALA A 122 -12.66 4.31 2.30
CA ALA A 122 -13.71 5.00 1.53
C ALA A 122 -13.42 6.51 1.40
N ILE A 123 -12.92 7.17 2.47
CA ILE A 123 -12.51 8.58 2.42
C ILE A 123 -11.32 8.74 1.47
N THR A 124 -10.31 7.88 1.58
CA THR A 124 -9.09 7.95 0.76
C THR A 124 -9.38 7.72 -0.72
N ARG A 125 -10.30 6.80 -1.07
CA ARG A 125 -10.70 6.54 -2.47
C ARG A 125 -11.25 7.79 -3.16
N GLN A 126 -12.03 8.60 -2.47
CA GLN A 126 -12.58 9.81 -3.06
C GLN A 126 -11.50 10.87 -3.33
N PHE A 127 -10.49 10.96 -2.48
CA PHE A 127 -9.35 11.84 -2.73
C PHE A 127 -8.55 11.46 -3.97
N VAL A 128 -8.49 10.17 -4.29
CA VAL A 128 -7.81 9.68 -5.51
C VAL A 128 -8.49 10.17 -6.79
N GLY A 129 -9.83 10.36 -6.79
CA GLY A 129 -10.57 10.88 -7.95
C GLY A 129 -10.50 12.40 -8.15
N GLU A 130 -10.42 13.17 -7.05
CA GLU A 130 -10.48 14.65 -7.11
C GLU A 130 -9.11 15.32 -7.02
N ARG A 131 -8.15 14.71 -6.32
CA ARG A 131 -6.78 15.22 -6.18
C ARG A 131 -5.79 14.09 -6.37
N PRO A 132 -5.00 14.12 -7.45
CA PRO A 132 -3.99 13.09 -7.66
C PRO A 132 -3.03 13.05 -6.47
N ILE A 133 -2.79 11.85 -5.94
CA ILE A 133 -1.77 11.61 -4.93
C ILE A 133 -0.44 12.04 -5.53
N LYS A 134 0.34 12.85 -4.80
CA LYS A 134 1.70 13.23 -5.16
C LYS A 134 2.65 12.79 -4.07
N ALA A 135 3.76 12.18 -4.45
CA ALA A 135 4.84 11.89 -3.53
C ALA A 135 5.45 13.20 -3.01
N LEU A 136 5.93 13.18 -1.76
CA LEU A 136 6.74 14.24 -1.19
C LEU A 136 8.20 13.73 -1.14
N PRO A 137 9.04 14.13 -2.09
CA PRO A 137 10.46 13.78 -2.07
C PRO A 137 11.15 14.34 -0.83
N ASP A 138 12.20 13.66 -0.37
CA ASP A 138 13.08 14.23 0.65
C ASP A 138 13.67 15.55 0.15
N ALA A 139 13.54 16.60 0.96
CA ALA A 139 13.98 17.95 0.57
C ALA A 139 15.51 18.06 0.38
N TYR A 140 16.26 17.19 1.05
CA TYR A 140 17.75 17.23 1.03
C TYR A 140 18.34 16.15 0.13
N ASN A 141 17.62 15.04 -0.09
CA ASN A 141 18.10 13.91 -0.90
C ASN A 141 16.96 13.32 -1.76
N PRO A 142 16.43 14.09 -2.72
CA PRO A 142 15.26 13.70 -3.51
C PRO A 142 15.53 12.59 -4.52
N THR A 143 16.81 12.31 -4.82
CA THR A 143 17.21 11.31 -5.82
C THR A 143 18.37 10.46 -5.33
N GLY A 144 18.28 9.15 -5.59
CA GLY A 144 19.40 8.22 -5.39
C GLY A 144 20.22 8.07 -6.68
N SER A 145 21.45 7.54 -6.55
CA SER A 145 22.29 7.22 -7.70
C SER A 145 23.15 6.01 -7.42
N THR A 146 23.19 5.08 -8.37
CA THR A 146 24.11 3.93 -8.34
C THR A 146 25.58 4.31 -8.35
N LYS A 147 25.91 5.54 -8.79
CA LYS A 147 27.28 6.09 -8.78
C LYS A 147 27.94 6.06 -7.40
N TYR A 148 27.16 6.16 -6.35
CA TYR A 148 27.65 6.21 -4.97
C TYR A 148 27.56 4.88 -4.23
N VAL A 149 27.03 3.84 -4.88
CA VAL A 149 26.92 2.50 -4.26
C VAL A 149 28.29 1.87 -4.15
N ARG A 150 28.80 1.74 -2.92
CA ARG A 150 30.06 1.10 -2.58
C ARG A 150 29.90 0.35 -1.28
N PHE A 151 30.26 -0.92 -1.26
CA PHE A 151 30.21 -1.73 -0.05
C PHE A 151 31.21 -2.89 -0.10
N ASN A 152 31.56 -3.40 1.07
CA ASN A 152 32.25 -4.66 1.22
C ASN A 152 31.28 -5.69 1.79
N THR A 153 31.36 -6.92 1.32
CA THR A 153 30.53 -8.02 1.81
C THR A 153 31.34 -9.27 2.04
N SER A 154 31.04 -9.98 3.11
CA SER A 154 31.56 -11.33 3.39
C SER A 154 30.62 -12.43 2.88
N ARG A 155 29.45 -12.08 2.30
CA ARG A 155 28.50 -13.06 1.75
C ARG A 155 29.13 -13.76 0.55
N ALA A 156 28.97 -15.09 0.51
CA ALA A 156 29.47 -15.93 -0.56
C ALA A 156 28.54 -15.89 -1.77
N ASP A 157 27.21 -15.78 -1.51
CA ASP A 157 26.18 -15.83 -2.55
C ASP A 157 26.11 -14.50 -3.30
N ARG A 158 26.67 -14.53 -4.52
CA ARG A 158 26.82 -13.35 -5.36
C ARG A 158 26.56 -13.71 -6.80
N TRP A 159 25.88 -12.82 -7.51
CA TRP A 159 25.74 -12.88 -8.98
C TRP A 159 26.76 -11.95 -9.62
N GLU A 160 27.62 -12.50 -10.48
CA GLU A 160 28.51 -11.70 -11.28
C GLU A 160 27.80 -11.20 -12.53
N THR A 161 27.83 -9.90 -12.73
CA THR A 161 27.23 -9.29 -13.92
C THR A 161 27.97 -9.73 -15.17
N SER A 162 27.24 -10.29 -16.13
CA SER A 162 27.78 -10.81 -17.37
C SER A 162 27.38 -9.96 -18.58
N GLY A 163 28.16 -10.04 -19.63
CA GLY A 163 27.86 -9.45 -20.93
C GLY A 163 28.55 -8.11 -21.21
N PRO A 164 28.90 -7.82 -22.43
CA PRO A 164 29.32 -6.51 -22.94
C PRO A 164 28.19 -5.85 -23.75
N PRO A 165 27.63 -4.71 -23.35
CA PRO A 165 27.83 -4.00 -22.07
C PRO A 165 27.06 -4.66 -20.91
N PRO A 166 27.57 -4.56 -19.68
CA PRO A 166 26.86 -5.07 -18.53
C PRO A 166 25.59 -4.25 -18.28
N LYS A 167 24.48 -4.93 -18.00
CA LYS A 167 23.20 -4.26 -17.67
C LYS A 167 23.11 -3.82 -16.20
N ASN A 168 23.84 -4.47 -15.30
CA ASN A 168 23.93 -4.03 -13.92
C ASN A 168 25.00 -2.95 -13.76
N HIS A 169 24.67 -1.87 -13.06
CA HIS A 169 25.62 -0.79 -12.77
C HIS A 169 26.64 -1.16 -11.69
N VAL A 170 26.39 -2.24 -10.95
CA VAL A 170 27.30 -2.76 -9.93
C VAL A 170 27.84 -4.09 -10.39
N ASN A 171 29.15 -4.31 -10.24
CA ASN A 171 29.82 -5.51 -10.76
C ASN A 171 29.35 -6.82 -10.11
N TRP A 172 28.82 -6.76 -8.88
CA TRP A 172 28.29 -7.91 -8.16
C TRP A 172 26.94 -7.60 -7.53
N VAL A 173 25.99 -8.53 -7.64
CA VAL A 173 24.76 -8.51 -6.87
C VAL A 173 24.93 -9.44 -5.68
N VAL A 174 24.79 -8.92 -4.46
CA VAL A 174 24.74 -9.74 -3.25
C VAL A 174 23.35 -10.36 -3.16
N LEU A 175 23.28 -11.67 -3.16
CA LEU A 175 22.02 -12.41 -3.17
C LEU A 175 21.56 -12.72 -1.75
N ASP A 176 20.25 -12.62 -1.55
CA ASP A 176 19.57 -13.06 -0.33
C ASP A 176 18.85 -14.41 -0.55
N SER A 177 18.64 -14.80 -1.84
CA SER A 177 18.00 -16.05 -2.24
C SER A 177 18.40 -16.47 -3.68
N ASP A 178 18.19 -17.75 -3.99
CA ASP A 178 18.36 -18.29 -5.36
C ASP A 178 17.34 -17.66 -6.34
N TRP A 179 16.21 -17.18 -5.85
CA TRP A 179 15.19 -16.51 -6.65
C TRP A 179 15.69 -15.17 -7.20
N GLU A 180 16.49 -14.46 -6.41
CA GLU A 180 17.15 -13.24 -6.88
C GLU A 180 18.19 -13.53 -7.95
N ALA A 181 18.90 -14.67 -7.86
CA ALA A 181 19.83 -15.10 -8.91
C ALA A 181 19.10 -15.38 -10.22
N GLU A 182 17.97 -16.07 -10.15
CA GLU A 182 17.13 -16.33 -11.33
C GLU A 182 16.59 -15.03 -11.93
N PHE A 183 16.18 -14.08 -11.09
CA PHE A 183 15.79 -12.76 -11.58
C PHE A 183 16.93 -12.02 -12.29
N CYS A 184 18.16 -12.05 -11.74
CA CYS A 184 19.33 -11.45 -12.39
C CYS A 184 19.57 -12.08 -13.77
N ARG A 185 19.46 -13.42 -13.89
CA ARG A 185 19.56 -14.14 -15.17
C ARG A 185 18.52 -13.64 -16.18
N VAL A 186 17.26 -13.50 -15.75
CA VAL A 186 16.17 -13.00 -16.59
C VAL A 186 16.40 -11.55 -17.01
N ALA A 187 16.77 -10.67 -16.06
CA ALA A 187 17.03 -9.27 -16.35
C ALA A 187 18.18 -9.09 -17.37
N GLU A 188 19.26 -9.86 -17.23
CA GLU A 188 20.38 -9.79 -18.15
C GLU A 188 20.06 -10.32 -19.56
N SER A 189 19.26 -11.38 -19.66
CA SER A 189 18.87 -12.00 -20.92
C SER A 189 17.75 -11.25 -21.66
N HIS A 190 16.89 -10.52 -20.96
CA HIS A 190 15.71 -9.90 -21.54
C HIS A 190 16.07 -8.70 -22.44
N PRO A 191 15.65 -8.68 -23.73
CA PRO A 191 16.09 -7.67 -24.70
C PRO A 191 15.63 -6.25 -24.36
N LYS A 192 14.48 -6.09 -23.69
CA LYS A 192 13.92 -4.78 -23.30
C LYS A 192 14.47 -4.24 -21.98
N VAL A 193 15.29 -4.97 -21.25
CA VAL A 193 15.98 -4.47 -20.08
C VAL A 193 17.19 -3.67 -20.51
N ILE A 194 17.18 -2.38 -20.19
CA ILE A 194 18.28 -1.45 -20.47
C ILE A 194 19.35 -1.58 -19.40
N ALA A 195 18.93 -1.50 -18.12
CA ALA A 195 19.80 -1.64 -16.97
C ALA A 195 19.00 -2.13 -15.76
N TYR A 196 19.69 -2.68 -14.76
CA TYR A 196 19.09 -3.01 -13.49
C TYR A 196 20.08 -2.81 -12.33
N THR A 197 19.58 -2.76 -11.12
CA THR A 197 20.40 -2.76 -9.90
C THR A 197 19.61 -3.32 -8.73
N LYS A 198 20.30 -4.05 -7.85
CA LYS A 198 19.71 -4.41 -6.55
C LYS A 198 19.70 -3.17 -5.63
N ASN A 199 18.65 -3.02 -4.85
CA ASN A 199 18.54 -1.98 -3.84
C ASN A 199 19.37 -2.32 -2.59
N TYR A 200 20.64 -2.70 -2.80
CA TYR A 200 21.59 -2.98 -1.75
C TYR A 200 22.51 -1.78 -1.56
N ASN A 201 22.44 -1.14 -0.40
CA ASN A 201 23.15 0.11 -0.10
C ASN A 201 22.82 1.28 -1.06
N LEU A 202 21.72 1.21 -1.78
CA LEU A 202 21.22 2.27 -2.65
C LEU A 202 20.29 3.24 -1.90
N GLY A 203 19.56 2.75 -0.90
CA GLY A 203 18.75 3.55 0.01
C GLY A 203 17.36 3.92 -0.55
N LEU A 204 16.82 3.19 -1.53
CA LEU A 204 15.43 3.37 -1.92
C LEU A 204 14.53 2.77 -0.84
N GLU A 205 13.87 3.62 -0.07
CA GLU A 205 12.95 3.24 1.00
C GLU A 205 11.53 3.70 0.68
N VAL A 206 10.58 2.81 0.84
CA VAL A 206 9.15 3.12 0.66
C VAL A 206 8.47 3.05 2.02
N PRO A 207 7.92 4.15 2.54
CA PRO A 207 7.15 4.12 3.78
C PRO A 207 5.80 3.42 3.53
N TYR A 208 5.43 2.49 4.42
CA TYR A 208 4.13 1.85 4.41
C TYR A 208 3.55 1.77 5.81
N ARG A 209 2.23 1.58 5.91
CA ARG A 209 1.55 1.40 7.19
C ARG A 209 1.25 -0.08 7.43
N TYR A 210 1.59 -0.54 8.63
CA TYR A 210 1.18 -1.84 9.14
C TYR A 210 0.46 -1.64 10.48
N GLY A 211 -0.85 -1.76 10.47
CA GLY A 211 -1.68 -1.37 11.63
C GLY A 211 -1.55 0.13 11.93
N SER A 212 -1.12 0.45 13.15
CA SER A 212 -0.87 1.83 13.61
C SER A 212 0.57 2.31 13.38
N GLU A 213 1.47 1.42 12.94
CA GLU A 213 2.89 1.73 12.78
C GLU A 213 3.23 2.14 11.36
N THR A 214 4.09 3.14 11.21
CA THR A 214 4.75 3.45 9.95
C THR A 214 6.07 2.68 9.91
N ARG A 215 6.22 1.85 8.90
CA ARG A 215 7.41 1.05 8.63
C ARG A 215 8.03 1.46 7.31
N LYS A 216 9.28 1.10 7.11
CA LYS A 216 9.99 1.28 5.84
C LYS A 216 10.18 -0.08 5.17
N TYR A 217 9.98 -0.08 3.89
CA TYR A 217 10.13 -1.21 3.01
C TYR A 217 11.24 -0.92 2.00
N LEU A 218 12.14 -1.84 1.81
CA LEU A 218 13.20 -1.77 0.80
C LEU A 218 12.87 -2.78 -0.28
N PRO A 219 12.39 -2.36 -1.46
CA PRO A 219 12.21 -3.26 -2.58
C PRO A 219 13.54 -3.84 -3.06
N ASP A 220 13.50 -5.05 -3.66
CA ASP A 220 14.72 -5.78 -3.99
C ASP A 220 15.49 -5.16 -5.16
N PHE A 221 14.81 -4.84 -6.27
CA PHE A 221 15.46 -4.35 -7.48
C PHE A 221 14.76 -3.14 -8.10
N ILE A 222 15.56 -2.38 -8.86
CA ILE A 222 15.08 -1.36 -9.80
C ILE A 222 15.59 -1.72 -11.17
N VAL A 223 14.69 -1.74 -12.16
CA VAL A 223 14.98 -2.13 -13.55
C VAL A 223 14.57 -1.00 -14.47
N LEU A 224 15.44 -0.59 -15.37
CA LEU A 224 15.11 0.30 -16.48
C LEU A 224 14.68 -0.54 -17.67
N VAL A 225 13.48 -0.30 -18.15
CA VAL A 225 12.84 -1.09 -19.21
C VAL A 225 12.48 -0.19 -20.38
N ASP A 226 12.80 -0.63 -21.59
CA ASP A 226 12.26 -0.06 -22.83
C ASP A 226 10.83 -0.59 -23.04
N ASP A 227 9.85 0.21 -22.65
CA ASP A 227 8.43 -0.06 -22.85
C ASP A 227 7.84 0.65 -24.08
N GLY A 228 8.69 1.20 -24.95
CA GLY A 228 8.31 1.80 -26.23
C GLY A 228 8.18 3.33 -26.19
N HIS A 229 8.41 4.00 -25.06
CA HIS A 229 8.42 5.48 -25.00
C HIS A 229 9.73 6.10 -25.51
N GLY A 230 10.72 5.28 -25.79
CA GLY A 230 12.02 5.71 -26.32
C GLY A 230 13.11 5.76 -25.25
N PRO A 231 14.38 5.95 -25.68
CA PRO A 231 15.54 5.85 -24.80
C PRO A 231 15.61 6.97 -23.74
N ASP A 232 14.99 8.11 -24.00
CA ASP A 232 15.02 9.26 -23.10
C ASP A 232 13.95 9.19 -21.99
N ASP A 233 12.97 8.27 -22.09
CA ASP A 233 11.91 8.08 -21.13
C ASP A 233 11.69 6.58 -20.79
N PRO A 234 12.70 5.89 -20.25
CA PRO A 234 12.57 4.50 -19.87
C PRO A 234 11.62 4.34 -18.67
N LEU A 235 10.96 3.19 -18.60
CA LEU A 235 10.16 2.82 -17.45
C LEU A 235 11.06 2.35 -16.30
N HIS A 236 10.90 2.93 -15.11
CA HIS A 236 11.51 2.45 -13.87
C HIS A 236 10.60 1.39 -13.25
N LEU A 237 10.95 0.14 -13.35
CA LEU A 237 10.21 -0.96 -12.75
C LEU A 237 10.83 -1.32 -11.39
N VAL A 238 10.09 -1.08 -10.33
CA VAL A 238 10.44 -1.56 -8.98
C VAL A 238 10.01 -3.02 -8.88
N VAL A 239 10.93 -3.88 -8.47
CA VAL A 239 10.70 -5.32 -8.40
C VAL A 239 10.90 -5.83 -6.98
N GLU A 240 9.97 -6.66 -6.55
CA GLU A 240 10.02 -7.43 -5.32
C GLU A 240 9.97 -8.92 -5.64
N ILE A 241 10.87 -9.68 -5.02
CA ILE A 241 10.98 -11.13 -5.22
C ILE A 241 10.66 -11.83 -3.91
N LYS A 242 9.57 -12.58 -3.86
CA LYS A 242 9.08 -13.19 -2.63
C LYS A 242 9.02 -14.70 -2.71
N GLY A 243 9.93 -15.35 -1.97
CA GLY A 243 9.81 -16.78 -1.64
C GLY A 243 8.82 -17.07 -0.51
N TYR A 244 8.54 -16.12 0.37
CA TYR A 244 7.62 -16.27 1.50
C TYR A 244 6.76 -15.03 1.68
N ARG A 245 5.43 -15.23 1.83
CA ARG A 245 4.50 -14.13 2.11
C ARG A 245 4.53 -13.78 3.60
N GLY A 246 5.23 -12.73 3.98
CA GLY A 246 5.12 -12.12 5.29
C GLY A 246 3.71 -11.55 5.54
N GLU A 247 3.34 -11.38 6.80
CA GLU A 247 2.02 -10.83 7.21
C GLU A 247 1.76 -9.43 6.62
N ASP A 248 2.81 -8.66 6.37
CA ASP A 248 2.77 -7.28 5.86
C ASP A 248 2.90 -7.18 4.32
N ALA A 249 2.91 -8.31 3.62
CA ALA A 249 3.11 -8.35 2.17
C ALA A 249 2.00 -7.64 1.39
N LYS A 250 0.75 -7.77 1.86
CA LYS A 250 -0.41 -7.12 1.24
C LYS A 250 -0.35 -5.61 1.38
N GLU A 251 0.06 -5.12 2.54
CA GLU A 251 0.18 -3.69 2.83
C GLU A 251 1.29 -3.05 2.01
N LYS A 252 2.44 -3.71 1.86
CA LYS A 252 3.54 -3.27 1.00
C LYS A 252 3.08 -3.16 -0.45
N LYS A 253 2.48 -4.23 -0.99
CA LYS A 253 1.95 -4.24 -2.36
C LYS A 253 0.88 -3.16 -2.56
N SER A 254 -0.09 -3.08 -1.65
CA SER A 254 -1.14 -2.06 -1.71
C SER A 254 -0.56 -0.65 -1.67
N THR A 255 0.47 -0.41 -0.85
CA THR A 255 1.16 0.89 -0.79
C THR A 255 1.84 1.22 -2.12
N MET A 256 2.54 0.25 -2.72
CA MET A 256 3.18 0.45 -4.02
C MET A 256 2.16 0.77 -5.12
N ASP A 257 1.10 -0.03 -5.24
CA ASP A 257 0.12 0.08 -6.32
C ASP A 257 -0.79 1.31 -6.17
N THR A 258 -1.16 1.67 -4.94
CA THR A 258 -2.20 2.70 -4.70
C THR A 258 -1.60 4.07 -4.41
N TYR A 259 -0.43 4.13 -3.76
CA TYR A 259 0.11 5.39 -3.26
C TYR A 259 1.45 5.77 -3.86
N TRP A 260 2.46 4.87 -3.77
CA TRP A 260 3.82 5.24 -4.11
C TRP A 260 4.00 5.44 -5.62
N VAL A 261 3.66 4.45 -6.43
CA VAL A 261 3.78 4.52 -7.90
C VAL A 261 2.92 5.65 -8.47
N PRO A 262 1.62 5.76 -8.17
CA PRO A 262 0.81 6.89 -8.63
C PRO A 262 1.35 8.24 -8.13
N GLY A 263 1.80 8.30 -6.86
CA GLY A 263 2.31 9.52 -6.25
C GLY A 263 3.56 10.07 -6.94
N VAL A 264 4.51 9.18 -7.28
CA VAL A 264 5.74 9.56 -8.00
C VAL A 264 5.41 9.94 -9.45
N ASN A 265 4.57 9.16 -10.12
CA ASN A 265 4.18 9.43 -11.51
C ASN A 265 3.44 10.77 -11.66
N HIS A 266 2.62 11.16 -10.69
CA HIS A 266 1.93 12.46 -10.70
C HIS A 266 2.85 13.66 -10.48
N LEU A 267 4.07 13.45 -9.97
CA LEU A 267 5.07 14.54 -9.94
C LEU A 267 5.60 14.87 -11.33
N GLY A 268 5.73 13.87 -12.20
CA GLY A 268 6.22 14.02 -13.59
C GLY A 268 7.71 14.36 -13.72
N SER A 269 8.43 14.58 -12.62
CA SER A 269 9.83 15.03 -12.61
C SER A 269 10.85 13.93 -12.35
N TYR A 270 10.39 12.71 -12.00
CA TYR A 270 11.24 11.58 -11.65
C TYR A 270 11.11 10.40 -12.63
N GLY A 271 10.63 10.66 -13.84
CA GLY A 271 10.36 9.61 -14.82
C GLY A 271 9.09 8.81 -14.52
N ARG A 272 8.89 7.73 -15.26
CA ARG A 272 7.74 6.84 -15.14
C ARG A 272 8.09 5.61 -14.33
N TRP A 273 7.20 5.25 -13.41
CA TRP A 273 7.42 4.16 -12.47
C TRP A 273 6.29 3.14 -12.52
N ALA A 274 6.64 1.89 -12.34
CA ALA A 274 5.71 0.78 -12.16
C ALA A 274 6.22 -0.16 -11.07
N PHE A 275 5.37 -1.05 -10.60
CA PHE A 275 5.72 -2.06 -9.60
C PHE A 275 5.37 -3.46 -10.11
N ALA A 276 6.21 -4.43 -9.77
CA ALA A 276 5.98 -5.85 -10.00
C ALA A 276 6.43 -6.68 -8.80
N GLU A 277 5.64 -7.67 -8.45
CA GLU A 277 5.95 -8.67 -7.43
C GLU A 277 5.98 -10.05 -8.09
N PHE A 278 7.07 -10.79 -7.89
CA PHE A 278 7.24 -12.16 -8.40
C PHE A 278 7.24 -13.14 -7.24
N THR A 279 6.31 -14.09 -7.28
CA THR A 279 6.05 -15.02 -6.18
C THR A 279 6.33 -16.49 -6.54
N GLU A 280 6.72 -16.76 -7.78
CA GLU A 280 6.97 -18.09 -8.30
C GLU A 280 8.27 -18.12 -9.09
N VAL A 281 9.32 -18.75 -8.55
CA VAL A 281 10.66 -18.75 -9.15
C VAL A 281 10.67 -19.27 -10.61
N TYR A 282 9.91 -20.33 -10.89
CA TYR A 282 9.88 -20.95 -12.22
C TYR A 282 9.07 -20.13 -13.23
N GLN A 283 8.34 -19.11 -12.81
CA GLN A 283 7.53 -18.25 -13.66
C GLN A 283 8.11 -16.84 -13.79
N ILE A 284 9.21 -16.51 -13.11
CA ILE A 284 9.81 -15.15 -13.12
C ILE A 284 10.00 -14.63 -14.54
N GLU A 285 10.53 -15.46 -15.45
CA GLU A 285 10.76 -15.06 -16.85
C GLU A 285 9.44 -14.75 -17.57
N ALA A 286 8.44 -15.62 -17.42
CA ALA A 286 7.13 -15.44 -18.06
C ALA A 286 6.37 -14.23 -17.47
N ASP A 287 6.37 -14.10 -16.13
CA ASP A 287 5.71 -13.01 -15.43
C ASP A 287 6.38 -11.66 -15.71
N PHE A 288 7.71 -11.63 -15.76
CA PHE A 288 8.46 -10.43 -16.12
C PHE A 288 8.15 -10.01 -17.56
N LYS A 289 8.16 -10.94 -18.50
CA LYS A 289 7.79 -10.68 -19.89
C LYS A 289 6.37 -10.16 -20.00
N ALA A 290 5.41 -10.81 -19.33
CA ALA A 290 4.01 -10.38 -19.33
C ALA A 290 3.85 -8.97 -18.73
N LYS A 291 4.59 -8.63 -17.67
CA LYS A 291 4.60 -7.30 -17.08
C LYS A 291 5.10 -6.24 -18.06
N VAL A 292 6.23 -6.48 -18.72
CA VAL A 292 6.80 -5.57 -19.72
C VAL A 292 5.84 -5.37 -20.91
N GLU A 293 5.22 -6.44 -21.40
CA GLU A 293 4.21 -6.38 -22.47
C GLU A 293 2.96 -5.61 -22.03
N SER A 294 2.53 -5.78 -20.78
CA SER A 294 1.40 -5.03 -20.22
C SER A 294 1.66 -3.52 -20.18
N GLU A 295 2.86 -3.08 -19.76
CA GLU A 295 3.23 -1.67 -19.75
C GLU A 295 3.33 -1.11 -21.19
N PHE A 296 3.87 -1.87 -22.13
CA PHE A 296 3.87 -1.49 -23.54
C PHE A 296 2.46 -1.34 -24.13
N ASN A 297 1.54 -2.25 -23.80
CA ASN A 297 0.14 -2.15 -24.23
C ASN A 297 -0.59 -0.95 -23.63
N LYS A 298 -0.27 -0.57 -22.37
CA LYS A 298 -0.79 0.67 -21.76
C LYS A 298 -0.32 1.91 -22.53
N MET A 299 0.93 1.93 -22.96
CA MET A 299 1.47 3.00 -23.81
C MET A 299 0.68 3.12 -25.12
N ILE A 300 0.47 2.00 -25.83
CA ILE A 300 -0.31 1.99 -27.07
C ILE A 300 -1.73 2.50 -26.82
N ALA A 301 -2.40 2.02 -25.77
CA ALA A 301 -3.76 2.43 -25.43
C ALA A 301 -3.84 3.94 -25.13
N SER A 302 -2.86 4.49 -24.41
CA SER A 302 -2.80 5.92 -24.11
C SER A 302 -2.54 6.78 -25.36
N ALA A 303 -1.73 6.30 -26.29
CA ALA A 303 -1.45 6.96 -27.56
C ALA A 303 -2.66 6.97 -28.49
N THR A 304 -3.45 5.88 -28.51
CA THR A 304 -4.66 5.75 -29.32
C THR A 304 -5.87 6.50 -28.75
N ALA A 305 -5.90 6.72 -27.42
CA ALA A 305 -6.98 7.45 -26.74
C ALA A 305 -6.86 9.00 -26.87
N ARG A 306 -5.74 9.55 -27.37
CA ARG A 306 -5.64 10.97 -27.66
C ARG A 306 -6.50 11.31 -28.88
N PRO A 307 -7.57 12.14 -28.76
CA PRO A 307 -8.32 12.58 -29.91
C PRO A 307 -7.38 13.38 -30.83
N THR A 308 -7.38 13.04 -32.10
CA THR A 308 -6.78 13.88 -33.15
C THR A 308 -7.46 15.25 -33.05
N ILE A 309 -6.77 16.26 -32.50
CA ILE A 309 -7.23 17.64 -32.59
C ILE A 309 -7.13 17.96 -34.07
N GLY A 310 -8.31 18.05 -34.70
CA GLY A 310 -8.45 18.39 -36.09
C GLY A 310 -7.81 19.75 -36.35
N SER A 311 -6.94 19.75 -37.31
CA SER A 311 -6.49 20.97 -38.00
C SER A 311 -7.68 21.59 -38.73
N GLU A 312 -8.23 22.66 -38.22
CA GLU A 312 -8.91 23.68 -38.99
C GLU A 312 -8.10 24.98 -38.94
#